data_e3ee927c20b40a79826345abca8cb46b
#
_entry.id   e3ee927c20b40a79826345abca8cb46b
#
_cell.length_a   1.000
_cell.length_b   1.000
_cell.length_c   1.000
_cell.angle_alpha   90.00
_cell.angle_beta   90.00
_cell.angle_gamma   90.00
#
_symmetry.space_group_name_H-M   'P 1'
#
loop_
_entity.id
_entity.type
_entity.pdbx_description
1 polymer ?
#
loop_
_entity_poly.entity_id
_entity_poly.type
_entity_poly.pdbx_seq_one_letter_code
_entity_poly.pdbx_strand_id
1 'polypeptide(L)'
;MENRMPALRVAIIGAGSIARIALEHTQRGTLGDAKVVALMGRSAASRGAALASEHGCAFVTTLDDLLASEPDVVVEAAGHAAVRAHAARVLERGLALVVLSCGALADDALRTGLEAAARAHGGLLYVPSGGICGLDAVKTMALAGLDEVSIAVTKPPAAWKGIAFVEGLGIDLDALREATVLYDGPVREGAGHFPANVNIAAGLALAGIGFDRTRLRVVADPALTRNTHFIEVRGKPSDISIRVANVPDPDNPKTAWLACYSALAAIREARSAVRYGT
;
A
#
# COMPACT_ATOMS: atom_id res chain seq x y z
N MET A 1 -7.43 -39.60 0.28
CA MET A 1 -7.54 -38.48 -0.69
C MET A 1 -7.32 -37.21 0.10
N GLU A 2 -6.16 -36.60 -0.04
CA GLU A 2 -5.92 -35.28 0.55
C GLU A 2 -6.92 -34.29 -0.05
N ASN A 3 -7.73 -33.69 0.79
CA ASN A 3 -8.67 -32.64 0.43
C ASN A 3 -7.88 -31.35 0.16
N ARG A 4 -7.15 -31.31 -0.95
CA ARG A 4 -6.36 -30.14 -1.34
C ARG A 4 -7.32 -29.00 -1.64
N MET A 5 -7.26 -27.93 -0.88
CA MET A 5 -8.04 -26.73 -1.15
C MET A 5 -7.69 -26.21 -2.56
N PRO A 6 -8.67 -25.68 -3.31
CA PRO A 6 -8.40 -25.10 -4.61
C PRO A 6 -7.41 -23.91 -4.49
N ALA A 7 -6.65 -23.67 -5.55
CA ALA A 7 -5.70 -22.56 -5.59
C ALA A 7 -6.36 -21.23 -5.25
N LEU A 8 -5.67 -20.38 -4.47
CA LEU A 8 -6.13 -19.03 -4.16
C LEU A 8 -6.17 -18.18 -5.43
N ARG A 9 -7.34 -17.68 -5.79
CA ARG A 9 -7.56 -16.88 -7.00
C ARG A 9 -7.37 -15.40 -6.69
N VAL A 10 -6.35 -14.79 -7.27
CA VAL A 10 -5.98 -13.39 -7.02
C VAL A 10 -6.29 -12.56 -8.27
N ALA A 11 -7.01 -11.46 -8.10
CA ALA A 11 -7.14 -10.44 -9.15
C ALA A 11 -6.44 -9.16 -8.71
N ILE A 12 -5.88 -8.40 -9.65
CA ILE A 12 -5.11 -7.21 -9.34
C ILE A 12 -5.65 -6.01 -10.13
N ILE A 13 -6.03 -4.95 -9.42
CA ILE A 13 -6.36 -3.64 -9.98
C ILE A 13 -5.06 -2.84 -10.08
N GLY A 14 -4.57 -2.67 -11.29
CA GLY A 14 -3.27 -2.08 -11.61
C GLY A 14 -2.34 -3.08 -12.29
N ALA A 15 -1.48 -2.59 -13.17
CA ALA A 15 -0.54 -3.42 -13.96
C ALA A 15 0.89 -2.86 -13.86
N GLY A 16 1.28 -2.44 -12.66
CA GLY A 16 2.62 -1.92 -12.34
C GLY A 16 3.54 -2.99 -11.72
N SER A 17 4.58 -2.53 -11.02
CA SER A 17 5.58 -3.39 -10.35
C SER A 17 4.97 -4.46 -9.44
N ILE A 18 3.94 -4.10 -8.66
CA ILE A 18 3.29 -5.05 -7.74
C ILE A 18 2.64 -6.20 -8.52
N ALA A 19 1.95 -5.90 -9.63
CA ALA A 19 1.33 -6.92 -10.46
C ALA A 19 2.39 -7.83 -11.11
N ARG A 20 3.46 -7.26 -11.67
CA ARG A 20 4.57 -8.02 -12.26
C ARG A 20 5.19 -8.97 -11.23
N ILE A 21 5.57 -8.45 -10.07
CA ILE A 21 6.20 -9.25 -9.02
C ILE A 21 5.24 -10.33 -8.49
N ALA A 22 3.94 -10.04 -8.35
CA ALA A 22 2.95 -11.04 -7.95
C ALA A 22 2.83 -12.18 -8.96
N LEU A 23 2.80 -11.87 -10.26
CA LEU A 23 2.80 -12.87 -11.33
C LEU A 23 4.05 -13.75 -11.30
N GLU A 24 5.22 -13.15 -11.22
CA GLU A 24 6.50 -13.89 -11.14
C GLU A 24 6.53 -14.83 -9.91
N HIS A 25 6.07 -14.34 -8.76
CA HIS A 25 6.08 -15.11 -7.52
C HIS A 25 5.02 -16.20 -7.47
N THR A 26 3.87 -16.03 -8.12
CA THR A 26 2.88 -17.09 -8.27
C THR A 26 3.41 -18.21 -9.16
N GLN A 27 4.09 -17.88 -10.27
CA GLN A 27 4.72 -18.88 -11.15
C GLN A 27 5.86 -19.65 -10.45
N ARG A 28 6.62 -18.98 -9.58
CA ARG A 28 7.68 -19.63 -8.77
C ARG A 28 7.13 -20.46 -7.60
N GLY A 29 5.81 -20.42 -7.34
CA GLY A 29 5.19 -21.13 -6.22
C GLY A 29 5.52 -20.56 -4.84
N THR A 30 6.11 -19.36 -4.75
CA THR A 30 6.50 -18.75 -3.46
C THR A 30 5.32 -18.20 -2.66
N LEU A 31 4.17 -18.07 -3.30
CA LEU A 31 2.90 -17.68 -2.67
C LEU A 31 2.03 -18.89 -2.30
N GLY A 32 2.62 -20.11 -2.29
CA GLY A 32 1.89 -21.34 -2.11
C GLY A 32 1.02 -21.65 -3.34
N ASP A 33 -0.16 -22.24 -3.10
CA ASP A 33 -1.11 -22.56 -4.17
C ASP A 33 -1.98 -21.34 -4.49
N ALA A 34 -1.36 -20.28 -5.04
CA ALA A 34 -2.01 -19.06 -5.49
C ALA A 34 -1.87 -18.88 -7.00
N LYS A 35 -2.88 -18.30 -7.64
CA LYS A 35 -2.89 -17.99 -9.08
C LYS A 35 -3.43 -16.58 -9.30
N VAL A 36 -2.71 -15.75 -10.04
CA VAL A 36 -3.27 -14.49 -10.56
C VAL A 36 -4.20 -14.84 -11.74
N VAL A 37 -5.49 -14.54 -11.60
CA VAL A 37 -6.53 -14.89 -12.59
C VAL A 37 -6.82 -13.73 -13.53
N ALA A 38 -6.70 -12.47 -13.04
CA ALA A 38 -6.94 -11.29 -13.87
C ALA A 38 -6.10 -10.08 -13.42
N LEU A 39 -5.68 -9.29 -14.40
CA LEU A 39 -5.15 -7.94 -14.20
C LEU A 39 -6.13 -6.91 -14.78
N MET A 40 -6.42 -5.86 -14.04
CA MET A 40 -7.21 -4.73 -14.54
C MET A 40 -6.30 -3.52 -14.80
N GLY A 41 -6.35 -3.04 -16.02
CA GLY A 41 -5.69 -1.80 -16.44
C GLY A 41 -6.66 -0.79 -17.01
N ARG A 42 -6.18 0.43 -17.30
CA ARG A 42 -7.02 1.53 -17.80
C ARG A 42 -7.42 1.40 -19.27
N SER A 43 -6.64 0.69 -20.08
CA SER A 43 -6.91 0.50 -21.50
C SER A 43 -6.26 -0.79 -22.01
N ALA A 44 -6.85 -1.38 -23.04
CA ALA A 44 -6.33 -2.58 -23.69
C ALA A 44 -4.93 -2.40 -24.34
N ALA A 45 -4.58 -1.17 -24.69
CA ALA A 45 -3.26 -0.83 -25.25
C ALA A 45 -2.17 -0.62 -24.17
N SER A 46 -2.46 -0.88 -22.89
CA SER A 46 -1.51 -0.70 -21.80
C SER A 46 -0.47 -1.83 -21.78
N ARG A 47 0.73 -1.55 -21.23
CA ARG A 47 1.76 -2.56 -20.96
C ARG A 47 1.26 -3.73 -20.11
N GLY A 48 0.18 -3.52 -19.37
CA GLY A 48 -0.48 -4.56 -18.56
C GLY A 48 -1.08 -5.69 -19.39
N ALA A 49 -1.54 -5.43 -20.62
CA ALA A 49 -2.08 -6.46 -21.50
C ALA A 49 -0.97 -7.44 -21.95
N ALA A 50 0.20 -6.91 -22.29
CA ALA A 50 1.36 -7.75 -22.62
C ALA A 50 1.80 -8.58 -21.41
N LEU A 51 1.89 -7.96 -20.23
CA LEU A 51 2.24 -8.64 -18.99
C LEU A 51 1.26 -9.77 -18.64
N ALA A 52 -0.04 -9.55 -18.78
CA ALA A 52 -1.06 -10.57 -18.53
C ALA A 52 -0.93 -11.74 -19.52
N SER A 53 -0.71 -11.44 -20.80
CA SER A 53 -0.50 -12.46 -21.86
C SER A 53 0.75 -13.30 -21.59
N GLU A 54 1.86 -12.69 -21.21
CA GLU A 54 3.12 -13.37 -20.89
C GLU A 54 2.96 -14.37 -19.73
N HIS A 55 2.13 -14.03 -18.75
CA HIS A 55 1.90 -14.85 -17.55
C HIS A 55 0.61 -15.70 -17.62
N GLY A 56 -0.11 -15.69 -18.72
CA GLY A 56 -1.29 -16.54 -18.94
C GLY A 56 -2.48 -16.21 -18.03
N CYS A 57 -2.67 -14.93 -17.68
CA CYS A 57 -3.85 -14.45 -16.96
C CYS A 57 -4.69 -13.51 -17.83
N ALA A 58 -5.97 -13.29 -17.46
CA ALA A 58 -6.82 -12.37 -18.18
C ALA A 58 -6.38 -10.92 -17.99
N PHE A 59 -6.48 -10.13 -19.07
CA PHE A 59 -6.38 -8.67 -18.96
C PHE A 59 -7.76 -8.05 -19.22
N VAL A 60 -8.21 -7.21 -18.29
CA VAL A 60 -9.53 -6.58 -18.34
C VAL A 60 -9.43 -5.06 -18.11
N THR A 61 -10.48 -4.33 -18.51
CA THR A 61 -10.53 -2.88 -18.34
C THR A 61 -11.68 -2.41 -17.46
N THR A 62 -12.55 -3.34 -17.05
CA THR A 62 -13.69 -3.05 -16.17
C THR A 62 -13.63 -3.91 -14.90
N LEU A 63 -14.24 -3.39 -13.83
CA LEU A 63 -14.36 -4.14 -12.58
C LEU A 63 -15.27 -5.36 -12.75
N ASP A 64 -16.30 -5.26 -13.57
CA ASP A 64 -17.23 -6.38 -13.80
C ASP A 64 -16.53 -7.58 -14.43
N ASP A 65 -15.69 -7.35 -15.43
CA ASP A 65 -14.88 -8.40 -16.05
C ASP A 65 -13.86 -8.98 -15.06
N LEU A 66 -13.26 -8.12 -14.20
CA LEU A 66 -12.36 -8.58 -13.15
C LEU A 66 -13.08 -9.49 -12.15
N LEU A 67 -14.26 -9.12 -11.70
CA LEU A 67 -15.07 -9.91 -10.78
C LEU A 67 -15.61 -11.19 -11.43
N ALA A 68 -15.90 -11.18 -12.75
CA ALA A 68 -16.27 -12.36 -13.50
C ALA A 68 -15.16 -13.43 -13.56
N SER A 69 -13.89 -13.05 -13.27
CA SER A 69 -12.81 -14.03 -13.09
C SER A 69 -12.88 -14.79 -11.75
N GLU A 70 -13.88 -14.57 -10.94
CA GLU A 70 -14.14 -15.22 -9.64
C GLU A 70 -12.91 -15.22 -8.73
N PRO A 71 -12.36 -14.05 -8.35
CA PRO A 71 -11.25 -13.99 -7.43
C PRO A 71 -11.69 -14.25 -5.98
N ASP A 72 -10.79 -14.80 -5.17
CA ASP A 72 -10.93 -14.85 -3.71
C ASP A 72 -10.38 -13.58 -3.03
N VAL A 73 -9.35 -12.98 -3.65
CA VAL A 73 -8.65 -11.78 -3.18
C VAL A 73 -8.48 -10.81 -4.32
N VAL A 74 -8.79 -9.56 -4.07
CA VAL A 74 -8.48 -8.45 -4.99
C VAL A 74 -7.39 -7.59 -4.37
N VAL A 75 -6.32 -7.31 -5.12
CA VAL A 75 -5.24 -6.41 -4.71
C VAL A 75 -5.37 -5.10 -5.47
N GLU A 76 -5.54 -4.00 -4.77
CA GLU A 76 -5.54 -2.67 -5.35
C GLU A 76 -4.11 -2.09 -5.29
N ALA A 77 -3.53 -1.80 -6.46
CA ALA A 77 -2.19 -1.25 -6.66
C ALA A 77 -2.15 -0.22 -7.81
N ALA A 78 -3.23 0.56 -7.96
CA ALA A 78 -3.41 1.50 -9.08
C ALA A 78 -3.45 2.98 -8.65
N GLY A 79 -3.87 3.25 -7.41
CA GLY A 79 -3.92 4.61 -6.86
C GLY A 79 -5.25 4.96 -6.20
N HIS A 80 -5.29 6.12 -5.52
CA HIS A 80 -6.45 6.58 -4.74
C HIS A 80 -7.75 6.60 -5.54
N ALA A 81 -7.69 6.95 -6.83
CA ALA A 81 -8.88 6.95 -7.71
C ALA A 81 -9.47 5.55 -7.88
N ALA A 82 -8.64 4.52 -7.98
CA ALA A 82 -9.09 3.14 -8.08
C ALA A 82 -9.74 2.65 -6.78
N VAL A 83 -9.19 3.02 -5.62
CA VAL A 83 -9.83 2.73 -4.32
C VAL A 83 -11.23 3.34 -4.28
N ARG A 84 -11.37 4.64 -4.61
CA ARG A 84 -12.67 5.33 -4.62
C ARG A 84 -13.68 4.69 -5.58
N ALA A 85 -13.22 4.29 -6.76
CA ALA A 85 -14.09 3.75 -7.81
C ALA A 85 -14.53 2.30 -7.58
N HIS A 86 -13.70 1.49 -6.93
CA HIS A 86 -13.85 0.02 -7.01
C HIS A 86 -13.95 -0.67 -5.65
N ALA A 87 -13.37 -0.10 -4.58
CA ALA A 87 -13.20 -0.81 -3.32
C ALA A 87 -14.53 -1.24 -2.68
N ALA A 88 -15.56 -0.38 -2.69
CA ALA A 88 -16.86 -0.71 -2.11
C ALA A 88 -17.48 -1.94 -2.80
N ARG A 89 -17.51 -1.95 -4.14
CA ARG A 89 -18.09 -3.06 -4.92
C ARG A 89 -17.36 -4.39 -4.72
N VAL A 90 -16.04 -4.36 -4.48
CA VAL A 90 -15.28 -5.58 -4.15
C VAL A 90 -15.71 -6.12 -2.79
N LEU A 91 -15.80 -5.23 -1.78
CA LEU A 91 -16.20 -5.62 -0.42
C LEU A 91 -17.66 -6.06 -0.33
N GLU A 92 -18.57 -5.44 -1.11
CA GLU A 92 -19.99 -5.82 -1.24
C GLU A 92 -20.18 -7.23 -1.83
N ARG A 93 -19.17 -7.77 -2.54
CA ARG A 93 -19.15 -9.18 -2.97
C ARG A 93 -18.62 -10.14 -1.91
N GLY A 94 -18.33 -9.66 -0.70
CA GLY A 94 -17.77 -10.49 0.38
C GLY A 94 -16.30 -10.89 0.15
N LEU A 95 -15.59 -10.22 -0.76
CA LEU A 95 -14.22 -10.57 -1.11
C LEU A 95 -13.21 -9.92 -0.16
N ALA A 96 -12.02 -10.50 -0.09
CA ALA A 96 -10.88 -9.84 0.53
C ALA A 96 -10.30 -8.79 -0.43
N LEU A 97 -10.12 -7.56 0.06
CA LEU A 97 -9.51 -6.44 -0.65
C LEU A 97 -8.24 -5.98 0.07
N VAL A 98 -7.11 -6.15 -0.59
CA VAL A 98 -5.81 -5.62 -0.15
C VAL A 98 -5.59 -4.26 -0.79
N VAL A 99 -5.46 -3.19 0.02
CA VAL A 99 -5.34 -1.80 -0.45
C VAL A 99 -3.93 -1.29 -0.22
N LEU A 100 -3.18 -1.06 -1.29
CA LEU A 100 -1.83 -0.44 -1.23
C LEU A 100 -1.92 1.10 -1.28
N SER A 101 -2.94 1.64 -1.92
CA SER A 101 -3.15 3.08 -2.04
C SER A 101 -3.96 3.63 -0.86
N CYS A 102 -3.59 3.21 0.35
CA CYS A 102 -4.35 3.46 1.57
C CYS A 102 -4.40 4.94 2.00
N GLY A 103 -3.61 5.83 1.39
CA GLY A 103 -3.79 7.27 1.54
C GLY A 103 -5.19 7.78 1.17
N ALA A 104 -5.92 7.06 0.29
CA ALA A 104 -7.31 7.35 -0.01
C ALA A 104 -8.22 7.27 1.22
N LEU A 105 -7.86 6.45 2.22
CA LEU A 105 -8.62 6.24 3.45
C LEU A 105 -8.49 7.40 4.47
N ALA A 106 -7.71 8.43 4.15
CA ALA A 106 -7.73 9.70 4.88
C ALA A 106 -9.07 10.44 4.74
N ASP A 107 -9.85 10.10 3.72
CA ASP A 107 -11.25 10.49 3.58
C ASP A 107 -12.11 9.61 4.50
N ASP A 108 -12.64 10.21 5.57
CA ASP A 108 -13.39 9.48 6.61
C ASP A 108 -14.68 8.88 6.06
N ALA A 109 -15.38 9.55 5.13
CA ALA A 109 -16.60 9.03 4.54
C ALA A 109 -16.31 7.78 3.69
N LEU A 110 -15.26 7.82 2.88
CA LEU A 110 -14.80 6.66 2.12
C LEU A 110 -14.42 5.52 3.08
N ARG A 111 -13.57 5.79 4.07
CA ARG A 111 -13.08 4.77 5.02
C ARG A 111 -14.23 4.08 5.74
N THR A 112 -15.11 4.86 6.37
CA THR A 112 -16.24 4.32 7.15
C THR A 112 -17.23 3.56 6.26
N GLY A 113 -17.45 4.02 5.02
CA GLY A 113 -18.24 3.31 4.03
C GLY A 113 -17.65 1.95 3.66
N LEU A 114 -16.34 1.88 3.40
CA LEU A 114 -15.67 0.62 3.08
C LEU A 114 -15.65 -0.36 4.27
N GLU A 115 -15.43 0.15 5.48
CA GLU A 115 -15.51 -0.67 6.70
C GLU A 115 -16.93 -1.21 6.95
N ALA A 116 -17.96 -0.41 6.67
CA ALA A 116 -19.35 -0.83 6.76
C ALA A 116 -19.67 -1.90 5.71
N ALA A 117 -19.25 -1.71 4.45
CA ALA A 117 -19.41 -2.69 3.39
C ALA A 117 -18.74 -4.03 3.74
N ALA A 118 -17.49 -3.99 4.22
CA ALA A 118 -16.77 -5.20 4.64
C ALA A 118 -17.54 -5.96 5.73
N ARG A 119 -18.01 -5.26 6.76
CA ARG A 119 -18.79 -5.88 7.87
C ARG A 119 -20.13 -6.45 7.40
N ALA A 120 -20.84 -5.72 6.54
CA ALA A 120 -22.19 -6.12 6.08
C ALA A 120 -22.16 -7.34 5.18
N HIS A 121 -21.12 -7.52 4.39
CA HIS A 121 -21.04 -8.57 3.37
C HIS A 121 -20.00 -9.67 3.69
N GLY A 122 -19.35 -9.63 4.85
CA GLY A 122 -18.32 -10.61 5.22
C GLY A 122 -17.02 -10.46 4.44
N GLY A 123 -16.80 -9.31 3.80
CA GLY A 123 -15.55 -8.97 3.13
C GLY A 123 -14.43 -8.63 4.12
N LEU A 124 -13.20 -8.63 3.64
CA LEU A 124 -12.03 -8.25 4.42
C LEU A 124 -11.34 -7.04 3.77
N LEU A 125 -11.32 -5.90 4.46
CA LEU A 125 -10.47 -4.77 4.07
C LEU A 125 -9.11 -4.91 4.76
N TYR A 126 -8.05 -5.13 3.98
CA TYR A 126 -6.69 -5.32 4.48
C TYR A 126 -5.75 -4.25 3.94
N VAL A 127 -5.06 -3.56 4.85
CA VAL A 127 -4.03 -2.56 4.52
C VAL A 127 -2.68 -3.12 4.95
N PRO A 128 -1.81 -3.55 4.00
CA PRO A 128 -0.49 -4.06 4.32
C PRO A 128 0.47 -2.93 4.73
N SER A 129 1.59 -3.30 5.33
CA SER A 129 2.59 -2.34 5.83
C SER A 129 3.22 -1.48 4.72
N GLY A 130 3.17 -1.93 3.46
CA GLY A 130 3.82 -1.20 2.37
C GLY A 130 5.33 -1.16 2.53
N GLY A 131 5.90 0.04 2.39
CA GLY A 131 7.34 0.28 2.50
C GLY A 131 7.87 0.51 3.93
N ILE A 132 7.10 0.14 4.96
CA ILE A 132 7.49 0.24 6.38
C ILE A 132 7.29 -1.09 7.10
N CYS A 133 7.59 -1.12 8.39
CA CYS A 133 7.33 -2.26 9.28
C CYS A 133 6.82 -1.77 10.64
N GLY A 134 6.47 -2.70 11.55
CA GLY A 134 6.09 -2.40 12.93
C GLY A 134 4.62 -2.04 13.13
N LEU A 135 3.74 -2.20 12.11
CA LEU A 135 2.31 -1.94 12.28
C LEU A 135 1.66 -2.85 13.32
N ASP A 136 2.15 -4.08 13.47
CA ASP A 136 1.75 -5.03 14.50
C ASP A 136 2.02 -4.48 15.91
N ALA A 137 3.22 -3.95 16.14
CA ALA A 137 3.59 -3.31 17.40
C ALA A 137 2.71 -2.08 17.68
N VAL A 138 2.47 -1.24 16.66
CA VAL A 138 1.61 -0.04 16.79
C VAL A 138 0.17 -0.45 17.17
N LYS A 139 -0.41 -1.43 16.48
CA LYS A 139 -1.75 -1.95 16.81
C LYS A 139 -1.83 -2.48 18.25
N THR A 140 -0.79 -3.23 18.66
CA THR A 140 -0.71 -3.79 20.02
C THR A 140 -0.63 -2.68 21.05
N MET A 141 0.23 -1.68 20.84
CA MET A 141 0.36 -0.54 21.75
C MET A 141 -0.90 0.32 21.81
N ALA A 142 -1.63 0.43 20.69
CA ALA A 142 -2.86 1.20 20.63
C ALA A 142 -3.94 0.69 21.63
N LEU A 143 -3.93 -0.60 21.98
CA LEU A 143 -4.83 -1.18 22.99
C LEU A 143 -4.57 -0.63 24.39
N ALA A 144 -3.32 -0.27 24.71
CA ALA A 144 -2.94 0.27 26.01
C ALA A 144 -2.93 1.82 26.02
N GLY A 145 -3.00 2.44 24.86
CA GLY A 145 -2.94 3.88 24.64
C GLY A 145 -1.59 4.35 24.10
N LEU A 146 -1.67 5.17 23.06
CA LEU A 146 -0.55 5.82 22.39
C LEU A 146 -0.59 7.31 22.66
N ASP A 147 0.55 7.87 23.02
CA ASP A 147 0.73 9.30 23.25
C ASP A 147 1.17 10.02 21.97
N GLU A 148 2.13 9.45 21.25
CA GLU A 148 2.71 10.02 20.04
C GLU A 148 2.96 8.93 18.99
N VAL A 149 2.63 9.24 17.72
CA VAL A 149 3.00 8.45 16.54
C VAL A 149 3.48 9.41 15.46
N SER A 150 4.69 9.20 14.98
CA SER A 150 5.26 10.03 13.92
C SER A 150 6.03 9.22 12.89
N ILE A 151 6.12 9.78 11.69
CA ILE A 151 6.94 9.24 10.61
C ILE A 151 7.63 10.37 9.85
N ALA A 152 8.95 10.27 9.71
CA ALA A 152 9.72 11.07 8.77
C ALA A 152 9.94 10.27 7.48
N VAL A 153 9.47 10.82 6.36
CA VAL A 153 9.65 10.27 5.01
C VAL A 153 10.73 11.08 4.32
N THR A 154 11.93 10.54 4.27
CA THR A 154 13.11 11.22 3.71
C THR A 154 13.54 10.55 2.41
N LYS A 155 13.71 11.35 1.35
CA LYS A 155 14.13 10.86 0.03
C LYS A 155 15.14 11.83 -0.59
N PRO A 156 15.92 11.36 -1.59
CA PRO A 156 16.71 12.25 -2.42
C PRO A 156 15.85 13.35 -3.06
N PRO A 157 16.37 14.58 -3.27
CA PRO A 157 15.60 15.70 -3.82
C PRO A 157 14.87 15.37 -5.13
N ALA A 158 15.51 14.62 -6.02
CA ALA A 158 14.91 14.23 -7.31
C ALA A 158 13.59 13.44 -7.19
N ALA A 159 13.38 12.72 -6.08
CA ALA A 159 12.16 11.95 -5.85
C ALA A 159 10.92 12.83 -5.52
N TRP A 160 11.14 14.11 -5.26
CA TRP A 160 10.08 15.08 -4.92
C TRP A 160 9.70 16.00 -6.08
N LYS A 161 10.43 15.94 -7.22
CA LYS A 161 10.13 16.73 -8.42
C LYS A 161 8.80 16.34 -9.04
N GLY A 162 8.08 17.33 -9.57
CA GLY A 162 6.79 17.16 -10.23
C GLY A 162 5.61 16.98 -9.26
N ILE A 163 5.81 17.22 -7.96
CA ILE A 163 4.74 17.23 -6.97
C ILE A 163 4.30 18.69 -6.80
N ALA A 164 3.05 18.98 -7.19
CA ALA A 164 2.53 20.36 -7.23
C ALA A 164 2.71 21.13 -5.90
N PHE A 165 2.50 20.46 -4.76
CA PHE A 165 2.74 21.06 -3.45
C PHE A 165 4.20 21.48 -3.28
N VAL A 166 5.16 20.64 -3.66
CA VAL A 166 6.60 20.91 -3.52
C VAL A 166 7.03 22.03 -4.47
N GLU A 167 6.54 22.03 -5.70
CA GLU A 167 6.79 23.13 -6.67
C GLU A 167 6.26 24.46 -6.15
N GLY A 168 5.11 24.44 -5.47
CA GLY A 168 4.52 25.63 -4.84
C GLY A 168 5.33 26.23 -3.69
N LEU A 169 6.28 25.46 -3.11
CA LEU A 169 7.17 25.96 -2.03
C LEU A 169 8.25 26.89 -2.57
N GLY A 170 8.53 26.91 -3.87
CA GLY A 170 9.58 27.74 -4.48
C GLY A 170 11.00 27.29 -4.12
N ILE A 171 11.19 26.05 -3.64
CA ILE A 171 12.48 25.50 -3.25
C ILE A 171 13.16 24.90 -4.49
N ASP A 172 14.40 25.34 -4.77
CA ASP A 172 15.23 24.70 -5.78
C ASP A 172 15.82 23.39 -5.23
N LEU A 173 15.18 22.28 -5.60
CA LEU A 173 15.58 20.94 -5.15
C LEU A 173 16.99 20.54 -5.63
N ASP A 174 17.48 21.08 -6.74
CA ASP A 174 18.81 20.77 -7.28
C ASP A 174 19.92 21.53 -6.56
N ALA A 175 19.56 22.66 -5.95
CA ALA A 175 20.50 23.50 -5.19
C ALA A 175 20.68 23.06 -3.74
N LEU A 176 19.87 22.11 -3.24
CA LEU A 176 19.96 21.66 -1.83
C LEU A 176 21.34 21.08 -1.50
N ARG A 177 21.87 21.50 -0.35
CA ARG A 177 23.15 21.01 0.21
C ARG A 177 22.97 20.29 1.54
N GLU A 178 21.80 20.44 2.15
CA GLU A 178 21.44 19.84 3.44
C GLU A 178 19.99 19.35 3.41
N ALA A 179 19.65 18.51 4.41
CA ALA A 179 18.30 17.99 4.57
C ALA A 179 17.30 19.15 4.80
N THR A 180 16.29 19.24 3.93
CA THR A 180 15.31 20.32 3.92
C THR A 180 13.92 19.75 4.14
N VAL A 181 13.20 20.29 5.13
CA VAL A 181 11.82 19.90 5.43
C VAL A 181 10.89 20.53 4.39
N LEU A 182 10.14 19.70 3.68
CA LEU A 182 9.12 20.12 2.70
C LEU A 182 7.72 20.20 3.30
N TYR A 183 7.45 19.38 4.33
CA TYR A 183 6.18 19.37 5.05
C TYR A 183 6.40 18.84 6.47
N ASP A 184 5.69 19.40 7.42
CA ASP A 184 5.62 18.92 8.80
C ASP A 184 4.24 19.20 9.36
N GLY A 185 3.40 18.15 9.51
CA GLY A 185 2.00 18.31 9.93
C GLY A 185 1.28 16.97 10.04
N PRO A 186 -0.06 16.99 10.18
CA PRO A 186 -0.88 15.78 10.27
C PRO A 186 -0.81 14.94 8.98
N VAL A 187 -0.91 13.61 9.14
CA VAL A 187 -0.97 12.70 7.97
C VAL A 187 -2.17 13.02 7.07
N ARG A 188 -3.28 13.50 7.62
CA ARG A 188 -4.48 13.86 6.84
C ARG A 188 -4.18 14.86 5.73
N GLU A 189 -3.54 15.97 6.08
CA GLU A 189 -3.16 17.00 5.11
C GLU A 189 -2.07 16.49 4.17
N GLY A 190 -1.06 15.82 4.70
CA GLY A 190 0.03 15.25 3.91
C GLY A 190 -0.44 14.25 2.88
N ALA A 191 -1.50 13.47 3.14
CA ALA A 191 -2.09 12.55 2.17
C ALA A 191 -2.65 13.27 0.94
N GLY A 192 -3.15 14.50 1.10
CA GLY A 192 -3.59 15.37 0.01
C GLY A 192 -2.43 15.93 -0.81
N HIS A 193 -1.35 16.35 -0.14
CA HIS A 193 -0.18 16.96 -0.77
C HIS A 193 0.72 15.95 -1.50
N PHE A 194 0.80 14.70 -1.00
CA PHE A 194 1.72 13.67 -1.48
C PHE A 194 1.02 12.32 -1.78
N PRO A 195 -0.03 12.27 -2.63
CA PRO A 195 -0.92 11.11 -2.73
C PRO A 195 -0.22 9.79 -3.15
N ALA A 196 0.91 9.88 -3.86
CA ALA A 196 1.67 8.69 -4.27
C ALA A 196 2.82 8.33 -3.30
N ASN A 197 3.11 9.17 -2.30
CA ASN A 197 4.33 9.08 -1.50
C ASN A 197 4.12 8.79 -0.02
N VAL A 198 2.89 8.92 0.48
CA VAL A 198 2.59 8.85 1.92
C VAL A 198 1.60 7.74 2.30
N ASN A 199 1.36 6.76 1.41
CA ASN A 199 0.54 5.60 1.77
C ASN A 199 1.05 4.89 3.04
N ILE A 200 2.37 4.85 3.24
CA ILE A 200 2.98 4.30 4.45
C ILE A 200 2.61 5.08 5.72
N ALA A 201 2.51 6.41 5.64
CA ALA A 201 2.06 7.23 6.76
C ALA A 201 0.57 7.03 7.05
N ALA A 202 -0.23 6.85 6.00
CA ALA A 202 -1.65 6.49 6.12
C ALA A 202 -1.83 5.12 6.80
N GLY A 203 -1.04 4.11 6.40
CA GLY A 203 -1.03 2.80 7.06
C GLY A 203 -0.67 2.89 8.54
N LEU A 204 0.34 3.70 8.88
CA LEU A 204 0.74 3.95 10.26
C LEU A 204 -0.38 4.65 11.07
N ALA A 205 -1.04 5.65 10.47
CA ALA A 205 -2.15 6.36 11.09
C ALA A 205 -3.36 5.44 11.36
N LEU A 206 -3.67 4.57 10.40
CA LEU A 206 -4.75 3.56 10.55
C LEU A 206 -4.45 2.54 11.64
N ALA A 207 -3.19 2.13 11.79
CA ALA A 207 -2.78 1.19 12.82
C ALA A 207 -2.70 1.84 14.22
N GLY A 208 -2.52 3.15 14.31
CA GLY A 208 -2.21 3.89 15.53
C GLY A 208 -3.33 4.82 16.01
N ILE A 209 -3.05 6.13 16.01
CA ILE A 209 -3.89 7.17 16.64
C ILE A 209 -4.70 8.01 15.64
N GLY A 210 -4.81 7.55 14.40
CA GLY A 210 -5.60 8.19 13.35
C GLY A 210 -4.84 9.29 12.59
N PHE A 211 -5.49 9.77 11.54
CA PHE A 211 -4.87 10.65 10.55
C PHE A 211 -4.54 12.06 11.07
N ASP A 212 -5.30 12.55 12.04
CA ASP A 212 -5.16 13.91 12.57
C ASP A 212 -4.07 14.00 13.65
N ARG A 213 -3.84 12.91 14.37
CA ARG A 213 -2.88 12.85 15.48
C ARG A 213 -1.52 12.27 15.07
N THR A 214 -1.47 11.47 14.01
CA THR A 214 -0.20 10.95 13.48
C THR A 214 0.52 12.05 12.72
N ARG A 215 1.77 12.34 13.13
CA ARG A 215 2.61 13.39 12.53
C ARG A 215 3.40 12.84 11.36
N LEU A 216 3.37 13.56 10.25
CA LEU A 216 4.17 13.29 9.05
C LEU A 216 5.17 14.42 8.86
N ARG A 217 6.44 14.07 8.71
CA ARG A 217 7.49 14.97 8.22
C ARG A 217 8.00 14.47 6.88
N VAL A 218 7.98 15.32 5.86
CA VAL A 218 8.51 15.03 4.52
C VAL A 218 9.80 15.81 4.33
N VAL A 219 10.88 15.13 3.95
CA VAL A 219 12.23 15.71 3.89
C VAL A 219 12.89 15.38 2.55
N ALA A 220 13.46 16.38 1.90
CA ALA A 220 14.42 16.22 0.81
C ALA A 220 15.84 16.22 1.39
N ASP A 221 16.60 15.16 1.20
CA ASP A 221 17.95 15.05 1.71
C ASP A 221 18.94 14.65 0.59
N PRO A 222 19.83 15.55 0.17
CA PRO A 222 20.79 15.27 -0.90
C PRO A 222 21.87 14.25 -0.52
N ALA A 223 22.07 13.97 0.78
CA ALA A 223 23.01 12.93 1.21
C ALA A 223 22.47 11.51 1.05
N LEU A 224 21.16 11.34 0.81
CA LEU A 224 20.54 10.03 0.67
C LEU A 224 20.57 9.52 -0.77
N THR A 225 20.82 8.22 -0.88
CA THR A 225 20.67 7.45 -2.13
C THR A 225 19.46 6.54 -2.13
N ARG A 226 18.77 6.41 -0.99
CA ARG A 226 17.62 5.53 -0.80
C ARG A 226 16.52 6.25 -0.03
N ASN A 227 15.27 5.91 -0.33
CA ASN A 227 14.14 6.34 0.48
C ASN A 227 14.30 5.78 1.90
N THR A 228 14.42 6.65 2.88
CA THR A 228 14.60 6.29 4.29
C THR A 228 13.43 6.82 5.10
N HIS A 229 12.86 5.96 5.92
CA HIS A 229 11.75 6.30 6.81
C HIS A 229 12.18 6.10 8.25
N PHE A 230 11.81 7.02 9.09
CA PHE A 230 12.03 6.95 10.52
C PHE A 230 10.70 7.08 11.24
N ILE A 231 10.34 6.07 12.02
CA ILE A 231 9.06 5.98 12.73
C ILE A 231 9.36 6.02 14.22
N GLU A 232 8.64 6.88 14.94
CA GLU A 232 8.65 6.92 16.39
C GLU A 232 7.24 6.73 16.92
N VAL A 233 7.11 5.85 17.91
CA VAL A 233 5.87 5.54 18.58
C VAL A 233 6.14 5.57 20.09
N ARG A 234 5.36 6.37 20.82
CA ARG A 234 5.43 6.46 22.28
C ARG A 234 4.08 6.17 22.90
N GLY A 235 4.09 5.43 23.96
CA GLY A 235 2.87 5.12 24.70
C GLY A 235 3.17 4.36 26.00
N LYS A 236 2.14 4.10 26.76
CA LYS A 236 2.30 3.46 28.09
C LYS A 236 3.14 2.17 28.10
N PRO A 237 3.00 1.24 27.12
CA PRO A 237 3.71 -0.03 27.21
C PRO A 237 5.16 0.04 26.74
N SER A 238 5.50 0.98 25.84
CA SER A 238 6.83 1.04 25.24
C SER A 238 7.07 2.31 24.44
N ASP A 239 8.35 2.62 24.22
CA ASP A 239 8.84 3.55 23.18
C ASP A 239 9.49 2.71 22.07
N ILE A 240 9.13 2.96 20.83
CA ILE A 240 9.63 2.24 19.66
C ILE A 240 10.20 3.23 18.65
N SER A 241 11.41 2.95 18.16
CA SER A 241 12.04 3.66 17.05
C SER A 241 12.36 2.67 15.95
N ILE A 242 11.92 2.95 14.73
CA ILE A 242 12.15 2.08 13.56
C ILE A 242 12.77 2.91 12.45
N ARG A 243 13.87 2.42 11.88
CA ARG A 243 14.47 2.97 10.67
C ARG A 243 14.35 1.97 9.53
N VAL A 244 13.77 2.40 8.41
CA VAL A 244 13.66 1.59 7.19
C VAL A 244 14.36 2.31 6.05
N ALA A 245 15.40 1.71 5.48
CA ALA A 245 16.07 2.20 4.28
C ALA A 245 15.66 1.32 3.10
N ASN A 246 14.73 1.79 2.29
CA ASN A 246 14.15 1.02 1.20
C ASN A 246 15.09 0.94 0.00
N VAL A 247 15.14 -0.23 -0.61
CA VAL A 247 15.72 -0.43 -1.93
C VAL A 247 14.61 -0.15 -2.95
N PRO A 248 14.87 0.70 -3.97
CA PRO A 248 13.92 0.88 -5.07
C PRO A 248 13.73 -0.40 -5.87
N ASP A 249 12.54 -0.60 -6.43
CA ASP A 249 12.33 -1.64 -7.43
C ASP A 249 13.24 -1.36 -8.65
N PRO A 250 14.06 -2.32 -9.11
CA PRO A 250 14.99 -2.12 -10.23
C PRO A 250 14.31 -1.62 -11.51
N ASP A 251 13.07 -2.06 -11.77
CA ASP A 251 12.32 -1.71 -12.97
C ASP A 251 11.45 -0.47 -12.78
N ASN A 252 11.24 -0.03 -11.54
CA ASN A 252 10.48 1.18 -11.21
C ASN A 252 11.01 1.85 -9.94
N PRO A 253 12.03 2.71 -10.05
CA PRO A 253 12.67 3.35 -8.91
C PRO A 253 11.75 4.21 -8.02
N LYS A 254 10.55 4.55 -8.51
CA LYS A 254 9.53 5.27 -7.71
C LYS A 254 8.86 4.38 -6.68
N THR A 255 8.94 3.05 -6.81
CA THR A 255 8.31 2.08 -5.92
C THR A 255 9.34 1.50 -4.95
N ALA A 256 9.06 1.53 -3.67
CA ALA A 256 9.85 0.80 -2.69
C ALA A 256 9.63 -0.71 -2.88
N TRP A 257 10.69 -1.46 -3.06
CA TRP A 257 10.60 -2.91 -3.31
C TRP A 257 9.90 -3.64 -2.17
N LEU A 258 10.15 -3.23 -0.92
CA LEU A 258 9.47 -3.76 0.26
C LEU A 258 7.95 -3.65 0.16
N ALA A 259 7.42 -2.58 -0.44
CA ALA A 259 5.97 -2.43 -0.61
C ALA A 259 5.36 -3.51 -1.52
N CYS A 260 6.08 -3.93 -2.57
CA CYS A 260 5.66 -5.04 -3.41
C CYS A 260 5.56 -6.34 -2.60
N TYR A 261 6.59 -6.64 -1.82
CA TYR A 261 6.61 -7.86 -0.99
C TYR A 261 5.60 -7.83 0.15
N SER A 262 5.24 -6.66 0.67
CA SER A 262 4.16 -6.57 1.66
C SER A 262 2.80 -6.97 1.08
N ALA A 263 2.55 -6.65 -0.20
CA ALA A 263 1.36 -7.12 -0.92
C ALA A 263 1.38 -8.65 -1.10
N LEU A 264 2.54 -9.22 -1.44
CA LEU A 264 2.70 -10.68 -1.55
C LEU A 264 2.46 -11.39 -0.21
N ALA A 265 2.97 -10.82 0.88
CA ALA A 265 2.71 -11.35 2.22
C ALA A 265 1.20 -11.35 2.52
N ALA A 266 0.49 -10.26 2.21
CA ALA A 266 -0.95 -10.17 2.38
C ALA A 266 -1.72 -11.23 1.56
N ILE A 267 -1.31 -11.48 0.31
CA ILE A 267 -1.87 -12.54 -0.52
C ILE A 267 -1.66 -13.91 0.14
N ARG A 268 -0.44 -14.19 0.58
CA ARG A 268 -0.10 -15.48 1.22
C ARG A 268 -0.90 -15.72 2.50
N GLU A 269 -1.13 -14.66 3.29
CA GLU A 269 -1.86 -14.74 4.55
C GLU A 269 -3.37 -14.86 4.39
N ALA A 270 -3.92 -14.50 3.22
CA ALA A 270 -5.37 -14.51 3.00
C ALA A 270 -6.04 -15.86 3.27
N ARG A 271 -5.32 -16.98 3.06
CA ARG A 271 -5.77 -18.36 3.37
C ARG A 271 -4.85 -19.11 4.33
N SER A 272 -3.89 -18.42 4.97
CA SER A 272 -2.98 -19.10 5.90
C SER A 272 -3.70 -19.54 7.17
N ALA A 273 -3.52 -20.82 7.51
CA ALA A 273 -3.96 -21.36 8.79
C ALA A 273 -3.02 -20.98 9.95
N VAL A 274 -1.81 -20.47 9.63
CA VAL A 274 -0.79 -20.08 10.61
C VAL A 274 -0.43 -18.63 10.40
N ARG A 275 -0.48 -17.83 11.45
CA ARG A 275 -0.11 -16.42 11.43
C ARG A 275 1.03 -16.17 12.42
N TYR A 276 1.96 -15.30 12.02
CA TYR A 276 3.03 -14.81 12.86
C TYR A 276 2.89 -13.27 12.96
N GLY A 277 2.86 -12.76 14.18
CA GLY A 277 2.51 -11.38 14.46
C GLY A 277 0.99 -11.18 14.57
N THR A 278 0.58 -9.92 14.68
CA THR A 278 -0.83 -9.53 14.91
C THR A 278 -1.46 -8.90 13.68
#